data_f2f5d32004b5e8830566a6206852b16d
#
_entry.id   f2f5d32004b5e8830566a6206852b16d
#
_cell.length_a   1.000
_cell.length_b   1.000
_cell.length_c   1.000
_cell.angle_alpha   90.00
_cell.angle_beta   90.00
_cell.angle_gamma   90.00
#
_symmetry.space_group_name_H-M   'P 1'
#
loop_
_entity.id
_entity.type
_entity.pdbx_description
1 polymer ?
#
loop_
_entity_poly.entity_id
_entity_poly.type
_entity_poly.pdbx_seq_one_letter_code
_entity_poly.pdbx_strand_id
1 'polypeptide(L)'
;VKIISFNINGIRARLHQLQALIEKHQPDVIGLQETKVHDDAFPLADVEAMGYEVHFHGQKAHYGVAMLCKKTPTRVQKGFPTDDEDAQRRMIMATFEDKNGQPITVLNGYFPQGENRSHETKFPAKRKFYQDLMAYLAERDPSEQLVVMGDINISPQDKDIGIGEQNAKRWLRTGKCSFLPEEREWLGTLMDWGFVDTFRALHPTVNDQFSWFDYRSRGFDDNRGLRIDVVLATQDLASRCIEAGIDYELRGIEKPSDHAPIWATFK
;
A
#
# COMPACT_ATOMS: atom_id res chain seq x y z
N VAL A 1 10.68 -7.46 -12.82
CA VAL A 1 10.53 -6.31 -11.92
C VAL A 1 9.85 -6.75 -10.63
N LYS A 2 10.52 -6.57 -9.51
CA LYS A 2 9.97 -6.88 -8.19
C LYS A 2 9.60 -5.59 -7.47
N ILE A 3 8.34 -5.48 -7.08
CA ILE A 3 7.77 -4.31 -6.41
C ILE A 3 7.32 -4.72 -5.01
N ILE A 4 7.69 -3.92 -4.02
CA ILE A 4 7.29 -4.14 -2.62
C ILE A 4 6.49 -2.93 -2.13
N SER A 5 5.43 -3.19 -1.39
CA SER A 5 4.69 -2.18 -0.62
C SER A 5 4.82 -2.49 0.86
N PHE A 6 5.11 -1.49 1.67
CA PHE A 6 5.29 -1.66 3.11
C PHE A 6 4.84 -0.42 3.88
N ASN A 7 3.79 -0.59 4.68
CA ASN A 7 3.47 0.41 5.70
C ASN A 7 4.45 0.24 6.86
N ILE A 8 5.47 1.10 6.91
CA ILE A 8 6.60 0.97 7.84
C ILE A 8 6.26 1.49 9.25
N ASN A 9 5.17 2.21 9.40
CA ASN A 9 4.69 2.75 10.68
C ASN A 9 5.83 3.46 11.46
N GLY A 10 6.41 4.48 10.84
CA GLY A 10 7.54 5.24 11.37
C GLY A 10 8.89 4.73 10.85
N ILE A 11 9.44 5.43 9.86
CA ILE A 11 10.68 4.98 9.22
C ILE A 11 11.88 5.02 10.14
N ARG A 12 11.98 6.05 11.02
CA ARG A 12 13.13 6.18 11.93
C ARG A 12 13.22 5.03 12.94
N ALA A 13 12.09 4.49 13.35
CA ALA A 13 12.03 3.38 14.29
C ALA A 13 12.26 2.02 13.61
N ARG A 14 12.19 1.96 12.29
CA ARG A 14 12.15 0.68 11.55
C ARG A 14 13.13 0.58 10.38
N LEU A 15 14.24 1.33 10.44
CA LEU A 15 15.30 1.19 9.45
C LEU A 15 15.84 -0.25 9.40
N HIS A 16 15.86 -0.95 10.52
CA HIS A 16 16.28 -2.35 10.58
C HIS A 16 15.36 -3.27 9.76
N GLN A 17 14.04 -3.02 9.77
CA GLN A 17 13.10 -3.80 8.94
C GLN A 17 13.30 -3.50 7.46
N LEU A 18 13.50 -2.23 7.12
CA LEU A 18 13.76 -1.85 5.74
C LEU A 18 15.04 -2.49 5.21
N GLN A 19 16.10 -2.49 6.01
CA GLN A 19 17.35 -3.15 5.67
C GLN A 19 17.16 -4.64 5.44
N ALA A 20 16.46 -5.32 6.35
CA ALA A 20 16.18 -6.75 6.25
C ALA A 20 15.35 -7.08 5.00
N LEU A 21 14.36 -6.26 4.68
CA LEU A 21 13.54 -6.39 3.50
C LEU A 21 14.36 -6.29 2.21
N ILE A 22 15.25 -5.32 2.14
CA ILE A 22 16.13 -5.10 1.00
C ILE A 22 17.09 -6.28 0.83
N GLU A 23 17.71 -6.73 1.90
CA GLU A 23 18.64 -7.86 1.87
C GLU A 23 17.97 -9.14 1.39
N LYS A 24 16.75 -9.39 1.86
CA LYS A 24 16.00 -10.61 1.50
C LYS A 24 15.48 -10.59 0.08
N HIS A 25 14.88 -9.48 -0.35
CA HIS A 25 14.12 -9.42 -1.60
C HIS A 25 14.85 -8.78 -2.77
N GLN A 26 15.83 -7.92 -2.52
CA GLN A 26 16.53 -7.15 -3.56
C GLN A 26 15.55 -6.54 -4.57
N PRO A 27 14.52 -5.79 -4.13
CA PRO A 27 13.48 -5.31 -5.03
C PRO A 27 13.97 -4.18 -5.93
N ASP A 28 13.25 -3.97 -7.03
CA ASP A 28 13.48 -2.84 -7.94
C ASP A 28 12.85 -1.56 -7.43
N VAL A 29 11.67 -1.69 -6.79
CA VAL A 29 10.90 -0.56 -6.27
C VAL A 29 10.30 -0.92 -4.91
N ILE A 30 10.39 0.01 -3.97
CA ILE A 30 9.71 -0.11 -2.66
C ILE A 30 8.87 1.13 -2.44
N GLY A 31 7.57 0.94 -2.21
CA GLY A 31 6.67 1.99 -1.74
C GLY A 31 6.48 1.88 -0.23
N LEU A 32 6.76 2.96 0.49
CA LEU A 32 6.56 3.03 1.93
C LEU A 32 5.36 3.92 2.25
N GLN A 33 4.61 3.55 3.28
CA GLN A 33 3.53 4.36 3.84
C GLN A 33 3.78 4.59 5.32
N GLU A 34 3.16 5.62 5.87
CA GLU A 34 3.34 6.05 7.26
C GLU A 34 4.79 6.25 7.66
N THR A 35 5.53 7.02 6.88
CA THR A 35 6.93 7.36 7.23
C THR A 35 7.00 8.19 8.51
N LYS A 36 5.96 8.98 8.82
CA LYS A 36 5.76 9.75 10.06
C LYS A 36 6.90 10.71 10.39
N VAL A 37 7.50 11.30 9.37
CA VAL A 37 8.62 12.23 9.53
C VAL A 37 8.51 13.35 8.51
N HIS A 38 8.79 14.59 8.98
CA HIS A 38 8.89 15.73 8.07
C HIS A 38 10.07 15.51 7.11
N ASP A 39 9.96 16.05 5.91
CA ASP A 39 10.98 15.87 4.86
C ASP A 39 12.39 16.26 5.34
N ASP A 40 12.50 17.32 6.16
CA ASP A 40 13.78 17.80 6.72
C ASP A 40 14.44 16.79 7.67
N ALA A 41 13.66 15.90 8.26
CA ALA A 41 14.12 14.89 9.22
C ALA A 41 14.09 13.47 8.65
N PHE A 42 13.81 13.32 7.36
CA PHE A 42 13.84 12.02 6.69
C PHE A 42 15.28 11.46 6.73
N PRO A 43 15.47 10.18 7.12
CA PRO A 43 16.80 9.60 7.23
C PRO A 43 17.41 9.25 5.86
N LEU A 44 17.58 10.26 5.03
CA LEU A 44 17.96 10.13 3.62
C LEU A 44 19.29 9.41 3.44
N ALA A 45 20.31 9.81 4.20
CA ALA A 45 21.65 9.21 4.07
C ALA A 45 21.64 7.72 4.40
N ASP A 46 20.93 7.33 5.46
CA ASP A 46 20.81 5.92 5.87
C ASP A 46 20.11 5.08 4.80
N VAL A 47 19.05 5.62 4.20
CA VAL A 47 18.26 4.91 3.19
C VAL A 47 19.02 4.85 1.87
N GLU A 48 19.66 5.94 1.45
CA GLU A 48 20.52 5.95 0.24
C GLU A 48 21.67 4.95 0.36
N ALA A 49 22.23 4.79 1.57
CA ALA A 49 23.30 3.82 1.84
C ALA A 49 22.85 2.37 1.60
N MET A 50 21.54 2.11 1.58
CA MET A 50 20.98 0.80 1.26
C MET A 50 20.95 0.52 -0.25
N GLY A 51 21.36 1.48 -1.08
CA GLY A 51 21.52 1.31 -2.53
C GLY A 51 20.33 1.77 -3.40
N TYR A 52 19.52 2.69 -2.90
CA TYR A 52 18.32 3.18 -3.60
C TYR A 52 18.33 4.69 -3.76
N GLU A 53 17.80 5.15 -4.88
CA GLU A 53 17.40 6.55 -5.01
C GLU A 53 16.07 6.73 -4.29
N VAL A 54 15.95 7.78 -3.49
CA VAL A 54 14.81 7.96 -2.58
C VAL A 54 14.04 9.21 -2.91
N HIS A 55 12.74 9.08 -3.07
CA HIS A 55 11.79 10.18 -3.20
C HIS A 55 10.78 10.07 -2.07
N PHE A 56 10.48 11.18 -1.41
CA PHE A 56 9.58 11.17 -0.26
C PHE A 56 8.71 12.41 -0.22
N HIS A 57 7.55 12.25 0.43
CA HIS A 57 6.52 13.27 0.55
C HIS A 57 5.91 13.12 1.94
N GLY A 58 6.51 13.76 2.93
CA GLY A 58 6.20 13.55 4.33
C GLY A 58 5.74 14.80 5.07
N GLN A 59 5.22 14.57 6.26
CA GLN A 59 4.85 15.60 7.19
C GLN A 59 5.11 15.13 8.62
N LYS A 60 5.19 16.07 9.55
CA LYS A 60 5.58 15.78 10.93
C LYS A 60 4.59 14.85 11.63
N ALA A 61 5.11 13.83 12.29
CA ALA A 61 4.41 12.92 13.21
C ALA A 61 3.36 11.98 12.58
N HIS A 62 2.77 12.34 11.45
CA HIS A 62 1.68 11.59 10.83
C HIS A 62 1.90 11.43 9.33
N TYR A 63 1.27 10.41 8.74
CA TYR A 63 1.24 10.20 7.30
C TYR A 63 2.65 10.05 6.69
N GLY A 64 2.81 10.47 5.46
CA GLY A 64 4.07 10.41 4.75
C GLY A 64 4.23 9.14 3.94
N VAL A 65 4.69 9.32 2.71
CA VAL A 65 4.95 8.24 1.76
C VAL A 65 6.34 8.40 1.16
N ALA A 66 6.94 7.30 0.74
CA ALA A 66 8.24 7.32 0.08
C ALA A 66 8.29 6.27 -1.02
N MET A 67 9.16 6.52 -1.99
CA MET A 67 9.43 5.60 -3.08
C MET A 67 10.92 5.39 -3.16
N LEU A 68 11.38 4.15 -2.99
CA LEU A 68 12.77 3.76 -3.14
C LEU A 68 12.93 3.05 -4.48
N CYS A 69 13.85 3.53 -5.29
CA CYS A 69 14.00 3.13 -6.67
C CYS A 69 15.44 2.66 -6.93
N LYS A 70 15.61 1.44 -7.43
CA LYS A 70 16.91 0.93 -7.80
C LYS A 70 17.48 1.66 -9.02
N LYS A 71 16.60 1.96 -9.98
CA LYS A 71 16.91 2.80 -11.14
C LYS A 71 16.25 4.16 -10.98
N THR A 72 16.88 5.20 -11.49
CA THR A 72 16.29 6.54 -11.52
C THR A 72 14.96 6.53 -12.27
N PRO A 73 13.85 6.96 -11.66
CA PRO A 73 12.59 7.07 -12.37
C PRO A 73 12.65 8.19 -13.41
N THR A 74 11.88 8.03 -14.49
CA THR A 74 11.78 9.04 -15.53
C THR A 74 10.88 10.20 -15.11
N ARG A 75 9.99 9.96 -14.14
CA ARG A 75 9.07 10.96 -13.59
C ARG A 75 8.71 10.60 -12.16
N VAL A 76 8.58 11.62 -11.33
CA VAL A 76 8.08 11.51 -9.96
C VAL A 76 7.01 12.58 -9.76
N GLN A 77 5.88 12.20 -9.14
CA GLN A 77 4.83 13.13 -8.76
C GLN A 77 4.48 12.91 -7.30
N LYS A 78 4.44 14.00 -6.53
CA LYS A 78 4.11 13.99 -5.10
C LYS A 78 2.68 14.52 -4.93
N GLY A 79 1.79 13.66 -4.42
CA GLY A 79 0.38 13.96 -4.29
C GLY A 79 -0.41 13.84 -5.60
N PHE A 80 -1.71 14.02 -5.51
CA PHE A 80 -2.56 14.16 -6.70
C PHE A 80 -2.41 15.56 -7.30
N PRO A 81 -2.60 15.72 -8.62
CA PRO A 81 -2.54 17.07 -9.23
C PRO A 81 -3.52 18.07 -8.61
N THR A 82 -4.61 17.56 -8.03
CA THR A 82 -5.67 18.37 -7.40
C THR A 82 -5.43 18.66 -5.92
N ASP A 83 -4.36 18.12 -5.33
CA ASP A 83 -4.04 18.37 -3.93
C ASP A 83 -3.63 19.82 -3.72
N ASP A 84 -4.15 20.45 -2.64
CA ASP A 84 -3.70 21.75 -2.18
C ASP A 84 -2.48 21.60 -1.24
N GLU A 85 -1.95 22.74 -0.78
CA GLU A 85 -0.77 22.75 0.10
C GLU A 85 -1.02 22.10 1.46
N ASP A 86 -2.27 22.09 1.91
CA ASP A 86 -2.68 21.54 3.20
C ASP A 86 -3.08 20.07 3.12
N ALA A 87 -3.07 19.47 1.93
CA ALA A 87 -3.42 18.06 1.75
C ALA A 87 -2.47 17.15 2.54
N GLN A 88 -3.03 16.12 3.16
CA GLN A 88 -2.24 15.11 3.84
C GLN A 88 -1.33 14.39 2.83
N ARG A 89 -0.10 14.10 3.25
CA ARG A 89 0.94 13.51 2.39
C ARG A 89 0.75 12.00 2.29
N ARG A 90 -0.12 11.57 1.37
CA ARG A 90 -0.61 10.19 1.27
C ARG A 90 -0.32 9.49 -0.06
N MET A 91 0.17 10.21 -1.07
CA MET A 91 0.38 9.63 -2.40
C MET A 91 1.70 10.11 -3.00
N ILE A 92 2.44 9.18 -3.58
CA ILE A 92 3.62 9.46 -4.40
C ILE A 92 3.63 8.49 -5.58
N MET A 93 3.95 9.01 -6.76
CA MET A 93 3.94 8.25 -8.00
C MET A 93 5.32 8.30 -8.64
N ALA A 94 5.76 7.18 -9.23
CA ALA A 94 7.01 7.13 -9.97
C ALA A 94 6.80 6.33 -11.26
N THR A 95 7.40 6.80 -12.33
CA THR A 95 7.37 6.13 -13.63
C THR A 95 8.75 5.63 -13.97
N PHE A 96 8.82 4.38 -14.42
CA PHE A 96 10.06 3.70 -14.84
C PHE A 96 9.88 3.16 -16.25
N GLU A 97 10.99 2.89 -16.90
CA GLU A 97 10.98 2.13 -18.14
C GLU A 97 11.25 0.65 -17.86
N ASP A 98 10.47 -0.23 -18.46
CA ASP A 98 10.74 -1.65 -18.45
C ASP A 98 11.91 -2.01 -19.38
N LYS A 99 12.24 -3.31 -19.46
CA LYS A 99 13.35 -3.78 -20.32
C LYS A 99 13.14 -3.48 -21.82
N ASN A 100 11.92 -3.18 -22.21
CA ASN A 100 11.56 -2.85 -23.60
C ASN A 100 11.40 -1.33 -23.81
N GLY A 101 11.74 -0.53 -22.82
CA GLY A 101 11.60 0.93 -22.87
C GLY A 101 10.17 1.43 -22.69
N GLN A 102 9.23 0.56 -22.29
CA GLN A 102 7.86 0.95 -22.06
C GLN A 102 7.66 1.45 -20.61
N PRO A 103 6.87 2.52 -20.42
CA PRO A 103 6.68 3.05 -19.07
C PRO A 103 5.84 2.14 -18.19
N ILE A 104 6.24 2.04 -16.93
CA ILE A 104 5.45 1.48 -15.83
C ILE A 104 5.29 2.58 -14.79
N THR A 105 4.06 2.94 -14.47
CA THR A 105 3.79 3.95 -13.44
C THR A 105 3.26 3.27 -12.18
N VAL A 106 3.92 3.53 -11.06
CA VAL A 106 3.56 3.00 -9.75
C VAL A 106 3.00 4.12 -8.90
N LEU A 107 1.74 3.97 -8.48
CA LEU A 107 1.06 4.85 -7.54
C LEU A 107 1.14 4.20 -6.16
N ASN A 108 1.89 4.81 -5.25
CA ASN A 108 2.06 4.34 -3.89
C ASN A 108 1.22 5.20 -2.95
N GLY A 109 0.23 4.60 -2.30
CA GLY A 109 -0.72 5.34 -1.47
C GLY A 109 -0.86 4.82 -0.05
N TYR A 110 -1.03 5.78 0.87
CA TYR A 110 -1.52 5.54 2.20
C TYR A 110 -2.95 6.07 2.28
N PHE A 111 -3.91 5.20 2.01
CA PHE A 111 -5.33 5.57 1.95
C PHE A 111 -5.85 5.83 3.35
N PRO A 112 -6.74 6.83 3.54
CA PRO A 112 -7.29 7.08 4.86
C PRO A 112 -7.98 5.87 5.46
N GLN A 113 -7.82 5.68 6.78
CA GLN A 113 -8.42 4.55 7.48
C GLN A 113 -9.94 4.72 7.64
N GLY A 114 -10.40 5.95 7.83
CA GLY A 114 -11.82 6.29 7.87
C GLY A 114 -12.50 6.10 9.21
N GLU A 115 -11.92 5.34 10.11
CA GLU A 115 -12.35 5.03 11.47
C GLU A 115 -13.73 4.38 11.54
N ASN A 116 -14.80 5.12 11.29
CA ASN A 116 -16.19 4.65 11.38
C ASN A 116 -17.06 5.39 10.37
N ARG A 117 -18.08 4.71 9.87
CA ARG A 117 -19.07 5.29 8.95
C ARG A 117 -19.64 6.62 9.45
N SER A 118 -19.79 6.76 10.77
CA SER A 118 -20.35 7.97 11.39
C SER A 118 -19.34 9.07 11.65
N HIS A 119 -18.05 8.84 11.41
CA HIS A 119 -17.02 9.85 11.64
C HIS A 119 -17.17 11.00 10.65
N GLU A 120 -17.33 12.21 11.16
CA GLU A 120 -17.69 13.39 10.36
C GLU A 120 -16.62 13.83 9.37
N THR A 121 -15.34 13.57 9.66
CA THR A 121 -14.23 14.01 8.82
C THR A 121 -13.44 12.88 8.19
N LYS A 122 -13.12 11.83 8.96
CA LYS A 122 -12.25 10.75 8.48
C LYS A 122 -12.91 9.85 7.45
N PHE A 123 -14.17 9.54 7.62
CA PHE A 123 -14.90 8.70 6.65
C PHE A 123 -15.11 9.41 5.31
N PRO A 124 -15.58 10.67 5.28
CA PRO A 124 -15.63 11.43 4.04
C PRO A 124 -14.26 11.61 3.38
N ALA A 125 -13.20 11.76 4.16
CA ALA A 125 -11.83 11.86 3.63
C ALA A 125 -11.40 10.58 2.90
N LYS A 126 -11.77 9.41 3.42
CA LYS A 126 -11.51 8.13 2.77
C LYS A 126 -12.22 8.02 1.43
N ARG A 127 -13.52 8.34 1.42
CA ARG A 127 -14.32 8.36 0.18
C ARG A 127 -13.71 9.31 -0.84
N LYS A 128 -13.34 10.53 -0.40
CA LYS A 128 -12.73 11.53 -1.27
C LYS A 128 -11.41 11.04 -1.87
N PHE A 129 -10.59 10.33 -1.11
CA PHE A 129 -9.33 9.79 -1.61
C PHE A 129 -9.55 8.84 -2.78
N TYR A 130 -10.54 7.94 -2.68
CA TYR A 130 -10.90 7.06 -3.78
C TYR A 130 -11.45 7.84 -4.98
N GLN A 131 -12.23 8.89 -4.73
CA GLN A 131 -12.74 9.77 -5.80
C GLN A 131 -11.60 10.51 -6.51
N ASP A 132 -10.62 11.03 -5.76
CA ASP A 132 -9.45 11.73 -6.32
C ASP A 132 -8.59 10.77 -7.16
N LEU A 133 -8.42 9.53 -6.69
CA LEU A 133 -7.73 8.50 -7.45
C LEU A 133 -8.47 8.19 -8.76
N MET A 134 -9.79 8.04 -8.71
CA MET A 134 -10.59 7.79 -9.91
C MET A 134 -10.53 8.96 -10.88
N ALA A 135 -10.52 10.20 -10.38
CA ALA A 135 -10.35 11.40 -11.21
C ALA A 135 -8.99 11.41 -11.91
N TYR A 136 -7.93 11.05 -11.20
CA TYR A 136 -6.60 10.90 -11.80
C TYR A 136 -6.61 9.84 -12.91
N LEU A 137 -7.22 8.68 -12.65
CA LEU A 137 -7.28 7.57 -13.61
C LEU A 137 -8.14 7.90 -14.83
N ALA A 138 -9.13 8.81 -14.71
CA ALA A 138 -9.98 9.23 -15.82
C ALA A 138 -9.16 9.88 -16.96
N GLU A 139 -7.98 10.42 -16.65
CA GLU A 139 -7.04 11.00 -17.60
C GLU A 139 -6.03 9.96 -18.13
N ARG A 140 -6.16 8.71 -17.72
CA ARG A 140 -5.26 7.61 -18.10
C ARG A 140 -6.03 6.53 -18.84
N ASP A 141 -5.31 5.57 -19.40
CA ASP A 141 -5.87 4.47 -20.18
C ASP A 141 -5.56 3.13 -19.50
N PRO A 142 -6.56 2.23 -19.32
CA PRO A 142 -6.34 0.91 -18.75
C PRO A 142 -5.35 0.01 -19.51
N SER A 143 -5.03 0.36 -20.78
CA SER A 143 -4.00 -0.33 -21.54
C SER A 143 -2.57 0.04 -21.12
N GLU A 144 -2.41 1.11 -20.33
CA GLU A 144 -1.10 1.48 -19.77
C GLU A 144 -0.67 0.49 -18.70
N GLN A 145 0.65 0.38 -18.50
CA GLN A 145 1.20 -0.39 -17.39
C GLN A 145 1.15 0.44 -16.11
N LEU A 146 0.09 0.27 -15.32
CA LEU A 146 -0.12 0.98 -14.07
C LEU A 146 -0.18 0.00 -12.90
N VAL A 147 0.42 0.40 -11.78
CA VAL A 147 0.31 -0.27 -10.48
C VAL A 147 -0.27 0.72 -9.50
N VAL A 148 -1.32 0.32 -8.78
CA VAL A 148 -1.81 1.01 -7.59
C VAL A 148 -1.49 0.10 -6.41
N MET A 149 -0.64 0.55 -5.51
CA MET A 149 -0.26 -0.25 -4.35
C MET A 149 -0.25 0.58 -3.09
N GLY A 150 -0.25 -0.10 -1.98
CA GLY A 150 -0.11 0.50 -0.68
C GLY A 150 -1.09 -0.04 0.34
N ASP A 151 -1.21 0.70 1.42
CA ASP A 151 -2.19 0.46 2.46
C ASP A 151 -3.51 1.10 2.03
N ILE A 152 -4.41 0.29 1.52
CA ILE A 152 -5.71 0.76 1.03
C ILE A 152 -6.79 0.80 2.12
N ASN A 153 -6.47 0.27 3.30
CA ASN A 153 -7.36 0.21 4.46
C ASN A 153 -8.73 -0.45 4.16
N ILE A 154 -8.76 -1.34 3.20
CA ILE A 154 -9.94 -2.15 2.86
C ILE A 154 -9.50 -3.60 2.67
N SER A 155 -10.22 -4.52 3.31
CA SER A 155 -10.12 -5.95 3.01
C SER A 155 -11.03 -6.27 1.83
N PRO A 156 -10.48 -6.63 0.67
CA PRO A 156 -11.27 -6.75 -0.57
C PRO A 156 -12.36 -7.81 -0.52
N GLN A 157 -12.08 -8.94 0.11
CA GLN A 157 -13.00 -10.09 0.17
C GLN A 157 -13.09 -10.64 1.60
N ASP A 158 -14.07 -11.47 1.85
CA ASP A 158 -14.24 -12.12 3.15
C ASP A 158 -13.03 -13.00 3.52
N LYS A 159 -12.36 -13.58 2.54
CA LYS A 159 -11.10 -14.33 2.71
C LYS A 159 -9.98 -13.49 3.33
N ASP A 160 -10.09 -12.18 3.23
CA ASP A 160 -9.09 -11.21 3.70
C ASP A 160 -9.35 -10.75 5.13
N ILE A 161 -10.40 -11.27 5.76
CA ILE A 161 -10.81 -10.93 7.12
C ILE A 161 -10.47 -12.08 8.05
N GLY A 162 -9.49 -11.87 8.94
CA GLY A 162 -9.03 -12.90 9.88
C GLY A 162 -9.14 -12.51 11.35
N ILE A 163 -10.03 -11.58 11.68
CA ILE A 163 -10.21 -11.12 13.08
C ILE A 163 -11.25 -11.94 13.87
N GLY A 164 -11.78 -12.98 13.25
CA GLY A 164 -12.83 -13.83 13.84
C GLY A 164 -14.23 -13.36 13.45
N GLU A 165 -15.14 -14.32 13.34
CA GLU A 165 -16.49 -14.06 12.84
C GLU A 165 -17.27 -13.07 13.71
N GLN A 166 -17.17 -13.20 15.03
CA GLN A 166 -17.88 -12.30 15.96
C GLN A 166 -17.38 -10.86 15.85
N ASN A 167 -16.07 -10.67 15.76
CA ASN A 167 -15.48 -9.34 15.58
C ASN A 167 -15.88 -8.74 14.23
N ALA A 168 -15.86 -9.54 13.17
CA ALA A 168 -16.25 -9.08 11.84
C ALA A 168 -17.73 -8.62 11.83
N LYS A 169 -18.62 -9.40 12.42
CA LYS A 169 -20.03 -9.02 12.55
C LYS A 169 -20.23 -7.74 13.38
N ARG A 170 -19.45 -7.59 14.46
CA ARG A 170 -19.51 -6.40 15.29
C ARG A 170 -19.07 -5.15 14.54
N TRP A 171 -17.96 -5.24 13.77
CA TRP A 171 -17.48 -4.11 12.96
C TRP A 171 -18.54 -3.66 11.95
N LEU A 172 -19.16 -4.61 11.25
CA LEU A 172 -20.23 -4.30 10.31
C LEU A 172 -21.43 -3.65 11.00
N ARG A 173 -21.83 -4.17 12.16
CA ARG A 173 -22.97 -3.63 12.92
C ARG A 173 -22.71 -2.23 13.43
N THR A 174 -21.49 -1.95 13.89
CA THR A 174 -21.13 -0.66 14.48
C THR A 174 -20.63 0.36 13.45
N GLY A 175 -20.45 -0.04 12.21
CA GLY A 175 -19.99 0.84 11.14
C GLY A 175 -18.49 1.09 11.11
N LYS A 176 -17.71 0.23 11.77
CA LYS A 176 -16.24 0.34 11.77
C LYS A 176 -15.66 -0.04 10.42
N CYS A 177 -14.75 0.79 9.89
CA CYS A 177 -14.00 0.48 8.68
C CYS A 177 -13.06 -0.71 8.99
N SER A 178 -12.85 -1.62 8.08
CA SER A 178 -12.23 -1.63 6.78
C SER A 178 -12.93 -2.53 5.73
N PHE A 179 -14.09 -3.06 5.98
CA PHE A 179 -14.77 -3.93 5.02
C PHE A 179 -16.28 -3.66 4.95
N LEU A 180 -16.65 -2.41 5.16
CA LEU A 180 -18.03 -1.97 4.99
C LEU A 180 -18.46 -2.13 3.53
N PRO A 181 -19.75 -2.39 3.25
CA PRO A 181 -20.25 -2.50 1.88
C PRO A 181 -19.88 -1.31 1.01
N GLU A 182 -20.03 -0.07 1.51
CA GLU A 182 -19.67 1.13 0.78
C GLU A 182 -18.17 1.23 0.47
N GLU A 183 -17.32 0.77 1.37
CA GLU A 183 -15.87 0.73 1.15
C GLU A 183 -15.52 -0.24 0.02
N ARG A 184 -16.13 -1.42 0.02
CA ARG A 184 -15.95 -2.40 -1.04
C ARG A 184 -16.51 -1.94 -2.37
N GLU A 185 -17.53 -1.08 -2.35
CA GLU A 185 -18.06 -0.44 -3.54
C GLU A 185 -17.04 0.53 -4.16
N TRP A 186 -16.37 1.34 -3.33
CA TRP A 186 -15.31 2.23 -3.81
C TRP A 186 -14.15 1.44 -4.42
N LEU A 187 -13.73 0.38 -3.75
CA LEU A 187 -12.68 -0.50 -4.26
C LEU A 187 -13.12 -1.19 -5.55
N GLY A 188 -14.38 -1.64 -5.63
CA GLY A 188 -14.95 -2.27 -6.82
C GLY A 188 -14.91 -1.34 -8.02
N THR A 189 -15.24 -0.06 -7.84
CA THR A 189 -15.14 0.96 -8.89
C THR A 189 -13.69 1.10 -9.39
N LEU A 190 -12.73 1.11 -8.47
CA LEU A 190 -11.31 1.14 -8.83
C LEU A 190 -10.91 -0.11 -9.62
N MET A 191 -11.31 -1.29 -9.17
CA MET A 191 -11.00 -2.54 -9.85
C MET A 191 -11.63 -2.61 -11.25
N ASP A 192 -12.88 -2.17 -11.37
CA ASP A 192 -13.63 -2.15 -12.64
C ASP A 192 -13.01 -1.21 -13.68
N TRP A 193 -12.24 -0.22 -13.24
CA TRP A 193 -11.49 0.63 -14.15
C TRP A 193 -10.46 -0.17 -14.97
N GLY A 194 -9.92 -1.25 -14.40
CA GLY A 194 -9.02 -2.13 -15.13
C GLY A 194 -7.89 -2.75 -14.31
N PHE A 195 -8.06 -2.87 -13.00
CA PHE A 195 -7.04 -3.45 -12.13
C PHE A 195 -7.33 -4.89 -11.73
N VAL A 196 -6.27 -5.64 -11.49
CA VAL A 196 -6.28 -7.01 -10.96
C VAL A 196 -5.53 -6.99 -9.62
N ASP A 197 -6.10 -7.61 -8.60
CA ASP A 197 -5.43 -7.87 -7.32
C ASP A 197 -4.45 -9.03 -7.53
N THR A 198 -3.16 -8.72 -7.59
CA THR A 198 -2.13 -9.69 -7.96
C THR A 198 -2.03 -10.84 -6.97
N PHE A 199 -2.11 -10.57 -5.68
CA PHE A 199 -2.09 -11.62 -4.66
C PHE A 199 -3.28 -12.57 -4.84
N ARG A 200 -4.48 -12.03 -4.97
CA ARG A 200 -5.69 -12.84 -5.07
C ARG A 200 -5.74 -13.63 -6.38
N ALA A 201 -5.23 -13.06 -7.46
CA ALA A 201 -5.16 -13.76 -8.74
C ALA A 201 -4.26 -15.00 -8.67
N LEU A 202 -3.13 -14.93 -7.97
CA LEU A 202 -2.20 -16.05 -7.81
C LEU A 202 -2.57 -17.01 -6.68
N HIS A 203 -3.35 -16.52 -5.70
CA HIS A 203 -3.76 -17.29 -4.52
C HIS A 203 -5.27 -17.20 -4.31
N PRO A 204 -6.07 -17.75 -5.23
CA PRO A 204 -7.53 -17.50 -5.23
C PRO A 204 -8.28 -18.11 -4.04
N THR A 205 -7.71 -19.11 -3.38
CA THR A 205 -8.37 -19.80 -2.27
C THR A 205 -7.75 -19.53 -0.90
N VAL A 206 -6.64 -18.79 -0.85
CA VAL A 206 -5.94 -18.51 0.42
C VAL A 206 -6.80 -17.59 1.30
N ASN A 207 -7.03 -17.98 2.55
CA ASN A 207 -7.87 -17.27 3.50
C ASN A 207 -7.21 -17.06 4.88
N ASP A 208 -5.92 -17.32 4.99
CA ASP A 208 -5.14 -17.28 6.23
C ASP A 208 -3.88 -16.41 6.14
N GLN A 209 -3.86 -15.50 5.18
CA GLN A 209 -2.74 -14.59 4.95
C GLN A 209 -3.20 -13.15 5.05
N PHE A 210 -2.62 -12.39 5.99
CA PHE A 210 -3.01 -11.03 6.29
C PHE A 210 -1.80 -10.10 6.28
N SER A 211 -2.04 -8.81 6.11
CA SER A 211 -0.98 -7.82 6.01
C SER A 211 -0.94 -6.85 7.20
N TRP A 212 -1.97 -6.84 8.03
CA TRP A 212 -2.06 -6.00 9.22
C TRP A 212 -2.53 -6.81 10.42
N PHE A 213 -1.95 -6.52 11.59
CA PHE A 213 -2.26 -7.21 12.84
C PHE A 213 -2.23 -6.20 13.98
N ASP A 214 -3.30 -6.14 14.76
CA ASP A 214 -3.40 -5.22 15.89
C ASP A 214 -2.34 -5.53 16.96
N TYR A 215 -1.55 -4.54 17.35
CA TYR A 215 -0.56 -4.67 18.41
C TYR A 215 -1.18 -5.00 19.76
N ARG A 216 -2.27 -4.31 20.10
CA ARG A 216 -2.89 -4.39 21.44
C ARG A 216 -3.44 -5.78 21.74
N SER A 217 -4.03 -6.41 20.75
CA SER A 217 -4.59 -7.76 20.87
C SER A 217 -3.60 -8.87 20.57
N ARG A 218 -2.33 -8.52 20.24
CA ARG A 218 -1.31 -9.47 19.79
C ARG A 218 -1.79 -10.33 18.62
N GLY A 219 -2.45 -9.67 17.66
CA GLY A 219 -3.08 -10.37 16.55
C GLY A 219 -2.12 -11.23 15.75
N PHE A 220 -0.85 -10.81 15.60
CA PHE A 220 0.13 -11.57 14.82
C PHE A 220 0.38 -12.97 15.42
N ASP A 221 0.49 -13.08 16.74
CA ASP A 221 0.77 -14.35 17.43
C ASP A 221 -0.32 -15.39 17.13
N ASP A 222 -1.57 -14.94 17.01
CA ASP A 222 -2.74 -15.80 16.76
C ASP A 222 -3.16 -15.79 15.28
N ASN A 223 -2.39 -15.17 14.40
CA ASN A 223 -2.74 -14.94 13.00
C ASN A 223 -4.11 -14.29 12.83
N ARG A 224 -4.42 -13.31 13.68
CA ARG A 224 -5.65 -12.51 13.61
C ARG A 224 -5.34 -11.17 12.97
N GLY A 225 -5.73 -11.04 11.73
CA GLY A 225 -5.40 -9.84 10.97
C GLY A 225 -6.38 -9.58 9.84
N LEU A 226 -6.01 -8.56 9.06
CA LEU A 226 -6.72 -8.15 7.85
C LEU A 226 -5.71 -8.03 6.72
N ARG A 227 -6.08 -8.46 5.52
CA ARG A 227 -5.31 -8.11 4.34
C ARG A 227 -5.86 -6.79 3.80
N ILE A 228 -5.13 -5.72 4.03
CA ILE A 228 -5.48 -4.34 3.65
C ILE A 228 -4.38 -3.64 2.86
N ASP A 229 -3.29 -4.32 2.60
CA ASP A 229 -2.20 -3.87 1.73
C ASP A 229 -2.27 -4.68 0.44
N VAL A 230 -2.20 -4.00 -0.69
CA VAL A 230 -2.37 -4.64 -2.00
C VAL A 230 -1.39 -4.11 -3.03
N VAL A 231 -1.13 -4.93 -4.06
CA VAL A 231 -0.50 -4.52 -5.30
C VAL A 231 -1.50 -4.82 -6.41
N LEU A 232 -2.13 -3.78 -6.92
CA LEU A 232 -3.08 -3.85 -8.02
C LEU A 232 -2.36 -3.49 -9.31
N ALA A 233 -2.55 -4.26 -10.37
CA ALA A 233 -1.93 -4.01 -11.66
C ALA A 233 -2.94 -4.05 -12.79
N THR A 234 -2.73 -3.25 -13.82
CA THR A 234 -3.55 -3.31 -15.05
C THR A 234 -3.40 -4.67 -15.72
N GLN A 235 -4.39 -5.05 -16.54
CA GLN A 235 -4.56 -6.41 -17.06
C GLN A 235 -3.30 -6.98 -17.73
N ASP A 236 -2.69 -6.23 -18.63
CA ASP A 236 -1.50 -6.68 -19.35
C ASP A 236 -0.33 -6.96 -18.37
N LEU A 237 -0.09 -6.02 -17.47
CA LEU A 237 0.97 -6.16 -16.46
C LEU A 237 0.64 -7.31 -15.50
N ALA A 238 -0.61 -7.42 -15.02
CA ALA A 238 -1.05 -8.49 -14.14
C ALA A 238 -0.89 -9.88 -14.77
N SER A 239 -1.11 -9.99 -16.09
CA SER A 239 -0.91 -11.26 -16.82
C SER A 239 0.53 -11.75 -16.76
N ARG A 240 1.47 -10.86 -16.50
CA ARG A 240 2.90 -11.18 -16.36
C ARG A 240 3.36 -11.28 -14.91
N CYS A 241 2.44 -11.21 -13.96
CA CYS A 241 2.74 -11.42 -12.54
C CYS A 241 3.00 -12.90 -12.29
N ILE A 242 4.21 -13.22 -11.85
CA ILE A 242 4.64 -14.60 -11.62
C ILE A 242 4.70 -14.96 -10.13
N GLU A 243 4.73 -13.97 -9.25
CA GLU A 243 4.83 -14.17 -7.82
C GLU A 243 4.20 -13.01 -7.08
N ALA A 244 3.47 -13.30 -6.00
CA ALA A 244 2.94 -12.31 -5.09
C ALA A 244 2.82 -12.94 -3.70
N GLY A 245 3.11 -12.15 -2.66
CA GLY A 245 3.08 -12.70 -1.30
C GLY A 245 3.08 -11.63 -0.22
N ILE A 246 2.98 -12.12 1.01
CA ILE A 246 3.00 -11.32 2.24
C ILE A 246 4.14 -11.88 3.11
N ASP A 247 5.05 -11.02 3.57
CA ASP A 247 6.23 -11.48 4.28
C ASP A 247 6.00 -11.59 5.79
N TYR A 248 5.54 -12.74 6.21
CA TYR A 248 5.30 -13.06 7.63
C TYR A 248 6.57 -13.08 8.44
N GLU A 249 7.67 -13.57 7.87
CA GLU A 249 8.96 -13.61 8.56
C GLU A 249 9.41 -12.20 8.97
N LEU A 250 9.35 -11.25 8.04
CA LEU A 250 9.71 -9.86 8.33
C LEU A 250 8.73 -9.20 9.28
N ARG A 251 7.44 -9.57 9.23
CA ARG A 251 6.45 -9.06 10.19
C ARG A 251 6.79 -9.51 11.63
N GLY A 252 7.40 -10.66 11.79
CA GLY A 252 7.70 -11.26 13.09
C GLY A 252 9.04 -10.89 13.69
N ILE A 253 9.86 -10.05 13.05
CA ILE A 253 11.16 -9.66 13.62
C ILE A 253 10.98 -8.65 14.76
N GLU A 254 12.09 -8.32 15.45
CA GLU A 254 12.07 -7.40 16.59
C GLU A 254 11.51 -6.01 16.23
N LYS A 255 10.70 -5.45 17.11
CA LYS A 255 10.08 -4.10 16.97
C LYS A 255 9.47 -3.87 15.59
N PRO A 256 8.56 -4.74 15.15
CA PRO A 256 8.03 -4.66 13.79
C PRO A 256 6.99 -3.56 13.63
N SER A 257 6.76 -3.16 12.39
CA SER A 257 5.52 -2.47 12.02
C SER A 257 4.32 -3.38 12.32
N ASP A 258 3.15 -2.82 12.50
CA ASP A 258 1.90 -3.60 12.59
C ASP A 258 1.47 -4.17 11.24
N HIS A 259 2.09 -3.70 10.15
CA HIS A 259 1.93 -4.27 8.82
C HIS A 259 3.08 -5.20 8.44
N ALA A 260 2.79 -6.17 7.59
CA ALA A 260 3.79 -6.98 6.90
C ALA A 260 4.11 -6.36 5.54
N PRO A 261 5.36 -6.46 5.06
CA PRO A 261 5.65 -6.12 3.67
C PRO A 261 4.92 -7.08 2.72
N ILE A 262 4.48 -6.55 1.59
CA ILE A 262 3.89 -7.36 0.52
C ILE A 262 4.65 -7.11 -0.78
N TRP A 263 4.63 -8.08 -1.68
CA TRP A 263 5.34 -7.96 -2.96
C TRP A 263 4.58 -8.55 -4.12
N ALA A 264 4.96 -8.12 -5.32
CA ALA A 264 4.59 -8.73 -6.58
C ALA A 264 5.79 -8.69 -7.53
N THR A 265 6.00 -9.78 -8.27
CA THR A 265 7.07 -9.89 -9.26
C THR A 265 6.46 -10.06 -10.64
N PHE A 266 6.87 -9.22 -11.58
CA PHE A 266 6.40 -9.20 -12.97
C PHE A 266 7.54 -9.64 -13.90
N LYS A 267 7.18 -10.46 -14.87
CA LYS A 267 8.11 -10.99 -15.86
C LYS A 267 8.42 -9.99 -16.97
#